data_3d508cd76510ccfb8171ac96d5e1dfcf
#
_entry.id   3d508cd76510ccfb8171ac96d5e1dfcf
#
_cell.length_a   1.000
_cell.length_b   1.000
_cell.length_c   1.000
_cell.angle_alpha   90.00
_cell.angle_beta   90.00
_cell.angle_gamma   90.00
#
_symmetry.space_group_name_H-M   'P 1'
#
loop_
_entity.id
_entity.type
_entity.pdbx_description
1 polymer ?
#
loop_
_entity_poly.entity_id
_entity_poly.type
_entity_poly.pdbx_seq_one_letter_code
_entity_poly.pdbx_strand_id
1 'polypeptide(L)'
;MLVQIYEVQTPEEARALAGLGVDHIGVLVGDGAFPRELSIAQTNAIFAAVPAGKKRVALSLSADPEAVARVARETRPDILQIQAAIEDFSVAMTRAFRSRFPDIPIMRAIPVIDEASIEVARSYQGVADFLLLDSYDPSTRQFGALGRAHDWNISRRIVDNVDIPVILAGGLGSENVAAAIIAVRPAGVDSKTKTDRADGTGKDLAKVREFVTAARLTR
;
A
#
# COMPACT_ATOMS: atom_id res chain seq x y z
N MET A 1 -6.72 -14.50 -2.41
CA MET A 1 -5.57 -13.58 -2.27
C MET A 1 -6.01 -12.20 -2.72
N LEU A 2 -5.89 -11.18 -1.89
CA LEU A 2 -6.15 -9.78 -2.24
C LEU A 2 -4.97 -9.26 -3.08
N VAL A 3 -5.27 -8.46 -4.13
CA VAL A 3 -4.25 -7.84 -4.98
C VAL A 3 -4.43 -6.32 -4.97
N GLN A 4 -3.37 -5.61 -4.63
CA GLN A 4 -3.28 -4.16 -4.59
C GLN A 4 -2.26 -3.66 -5.62
N ILE A 5 -2.57 -2.56 -6.29
CA ILE A 5 -1.66 -1.88 -7.23
C ILE A 5 -1.63 -0.40 -6.91
N TYR A 6 -0.42 0.15 -6.75
CA TYR A 6 -0.19 1.55 -6.41
C TYR A 6 0.27 2.44 -7.54
N GLU A 7 0.08 3.74 -7.28
CA GLU A 7 0.40 4.88 -8.13
C GLU A 7 -0.32 4.87 -9.48
N VAL A 8 -1.61 4.57 -9.42
CA VAL A 8 -2.52 4.75 -10.55
C VAL A 8 -2.63 6.24 -10.89
N GLN A 9 -2.51 6.59 -12.18
CA GLN A 9 -2.35 7.97 -12.62
C GLN A 9 -3.57 8.52 -13.36
N THR A 10 -4.44 7.67 -13.91
CA THR A 10 -5.60 8.12 -14.67
C THR A 10 -6.87 7.29 -14.37
N PRO A 11 -8.07 7.87 -14.61
CA PRO A 11 -9.34 7.14 -14.52
C PRO A 11 -9.41 5.91 -15.43
N GLU A 12 -8.82 5.98 -16.62
CA GLU A 12 -8.76 4.88 -17.59
C GLU A 12 -7.93 3.72 -17.05
N GLU A 13 -6.78 4.04 -16.46
CA GLU A 13 -5.91 3.07 -15.81
C GLU A 13 -6.62 2.37 -14.65
N ALA A 14 -7.35 3.11 -13.81
CA ALA A 14 -8.14 2.53 -12.70
C ALA A 14 -9.19 1.53 -13.19
N ARG A 15 -9.95 1.85 -14.27
CA ARG A 15 -10.91 0.93 -14.88
C ARG A 15 -10.23 -0.32 -15.43
N ALA A 16 -9.10 -0.14 -16.14
CA ALA A 16 -8.35 -1.25 -16.72
C ALA A 16 -7.82 -2.21 -15.63
N LEU A 17 -7.24 -1.69 -14.55
CA LEU A 17 -6.75 -2.48 -13.43
C LEU A 17 -7.88 -3.24 -12.73
N ALA A 18 -9.01 -2.60 -12.50
CA ALA A 18 -10.20 -3.25 -11.94
C ALA A 18 -10.69 -4.42 -12.81
N GLY A 19 -10.69 -4.24 -14.15
CA GLY A 19 -11.03 -5.28 -15.14
C GLY A 19 -10.03 -6.45 -15.16
N LEU A 20 -8.78 -6.23 -14.76
CA LEU A 20 -7.76 -7.27 -14.62
C LEU A 20 -7.85 -8.05 -13.30
N GLY A 21 -8.77 -7.68 -12.40
CA GLY A 21 -8.98 -8.39 -11.15
C GLY A 21 -8.21 -7.78 -9.96
N VAL A 22 -7.65 -6.58 -10.09
CA VAL A 22 -7.10 -5.83 -8.95
C VAL A 22 -8.22 -5.48 -7.98
N ASP A 23 -7.99 -5.64 -6.69
CA ASP A 23 -9.00 -5.41 -5.64
C ASP A 23 -8.87 -4.03 -5.02
N HIS A 24 -7.65 -3.57 -4.78
CA HIS A 24 -7.33 -2.26 -4.23
C HIS A 24 -6.62 -1.40 -5.28
N ILE A 25 -7.23 -0.28 -5.62
CA ILE A 25 -6.72 0.71 -6.58
C ILE A 25 -6.10 1.85 -5.77
N GLY A 26 -4.77 1.94 -5.78
CA GLY A 26 -4.02 2.86 -4.93
C GLY A 26 -3.52 4.10 -5.69
N VAL A 27 -3.72 5.27 -5.08
CA VAL A 27 -3.26 6.58 -5.59
C VAL A 27 -2.36 7.23 -4.54
N LEU A 28 -1.21 7.73 -4.96
CA LEU A 28 -0.37 8.57 -4.12
C LEU A 28 -0.90 10.01 -4.16
N VAL A 29 -1.27 10.54 -2.99
CA VAL A 29 -2.00 11.82 -2.86
C VAL A 29 -1.20 12.81 -2.04
N GLY A 30 -1.02 14.01 -2.60
CA GLY A 30 -0.36 15.11 -1.90
C GLY A 30 -0.32 16.41 -2.70
N ASP A 31 0.65 17.25 -2.39
CA ASP A 31 0.79 18.58 -2.96
C ASP A 31 1.95 18.69 -3.98
N GLY A 32 2.40 17.55 -4.53
CA GLY A 32 3.48 17.50 -5.53
C GLY A 32 4.88 17.49 -4.92
N ALA A 33 5.02 17.14 -3.65
CA ALA A 33 6.32 16.99 -2.99
C ALA A 33 7.09 15.74 -3.46
N PHE A 34 6.38 14.74 -3.94
CA PHE A 34 6.96 13.48 -4.41
C PHE A 34 6.61 13.20 -5.87
N PRO A 35 7.49 12.51 -6.61
CA PRO A 35 7.19 12.10 -7.97
C PRO A 35 5.87 11.30 -8.05
N ARG A 36 5.04 11.57 -9.07
CA ARG A 36 3.75 10.91 -9.32
C ARG A 36 2.67 11.13 -8.25
N GLU A 37 2.91 12.02 -7.31
CA GLU A 37 1.90 12.46 -6.36
C GLU A 37 0.81 13.26 -7.09
N LEU A 38 -0.44 12.93 -6.82
CA LEU A 38 -1.60 13.56 -7.45
C LEU A 38 -2.32 14.48 -6.47
N SER A 39 -2.86 15.56 -7.01
CA SER A 39 -3.75 16.46 -6.27
C SER A 39 -5.05 15.75 -5.86
N ILE A 40 -5.74 16.30 -4.88
CA ILE A 40 -7.07 15.84 -4.45
C ILE A 40 -8.07 15.78 -5.62
N ALA A 41 -8.06 16.77 -6.51
CA ALA A 41 -8.97 16.80 -7.65
C ALA A 41 -8.70 15.65 -8.64
N GLN A 42 -7.43 15.37 -8.97
CA GLN A 42 -7.04 14.24 -9.81
C GLN A 42 -7.38 12.91 -9.15
N THR A 43 -7.10 12.77 -7.84
CA THR A 43 -7.45 11.59 -7.06
C THR A 43 -8.95 11.32 -7.09
N ASN A 44 -9.78 12.34 -6.88
CA ASN A 44 -11.23 12.20 -6.91
C ASN A 44 -11.76 11.78 -8.29
N ALA A 45 -11.15 12.26 -9.38
CA ALA A 45 -11.48 11.81 -10.73
C ALA A 45 -11.17 10.32 -10.95
N ILE A 46 -10.02 9.84 -10.42
CA ILE A 46 -9.65 8.43 -10.46
C ILE A 46 -10.62 7.61 -9.60
N PHE A 47 -10.91 8.03 -8.38
CA PHE A 47 -11.80 7.32 -7.46
C PHE A 47 -13.22 7.21 -7.99
N ALA A 48 -13.72 8.22 -8.70
CA ALA A 48 -15.00 8.17 -9.39
C ALA A 48 -15.05 7.10 -10.51
N ALA A 49 -13.89 6.71 -11.04
CA ALA A 49 -13.79 5.71 -12.09
C ALA A 49 -13.60 4.26 -11.56
N VAL A 50 -13.34 4.09 -10.26
CA VAL A 50 -13.21 2.78 -9.64
C VAL A 50 -14.58 2.11 -9.54
N PRO A 51 -14.77 0.91 -10.13
CA PRO A 51 -16.07 0.24 -10.11
C PRO A 51 -16.47 -0.24 -8.71
N ALA A 52 -17.77 -0.42 -8.49
CA ALA A 52 -18.30 -1.03 -7.28
C ALA A 52 -17.65 -2.41 -7.00
N GLY A 53 -17.40 -2.70 -5.72
CA GLY A 53 -16.74 -3.94 -5.29
C GLY A 53 -15.20 -3.88 -5.29
N LYS A 54 -14.61 -2.80 -5.81
CA LYS A 54 -13.19 -2.51 -5.65
C LYS A 54 -12.97 -1.43 -4.60
N LYS A 55 -11.77 -1.38 -3.99
CA LYS A 55 -11.42 -0.41 -2.95
C LYS A 55 -10.55 0.71 -3.50
N ARG A 56 -10.90 1.93 -3.15
CA ARG A 56 -10.15 3.15 -3.41
C ARG A 56 -9.19 3.36 -2.26
N VAL A 57 -7.90 3.34 -2.52
CA VAL A 57 -6.88 3.51 -1.49
C VAL A 57 -6.11 4.80 -1.73
N ALA A 58 -6.18 5.72 -0.76
CA ALA A 58 -5.36 6.93 -0.76
C ALA A 58 -4.10 6.68 0.05
N LEU A 59 -2.93 6.83 -0.57
CA LEU A 59 -1.63 6.76 0.08
C LEU A 59 -1.13 8.18 0.37
N SER A 60 -0.77 8.45 1.63
CA SER A 60 -0.07 9.67 2.03
C SER A 60 1.33 9.35 2.55
N LEU A 61 2.32 10.08 2.05
CA LEU A 61 3.71 10.06 2.55
C LEU A 61 3.96 11.16 3.60
N SER A 62 2.98 12.03 3.84
CA SER A 62 3.13 13.16 4.75
C SER A 62 3.27 12.72 6.21
N ALA A 63 4.20 13.34 6.92
CA ALA A 63 4.33 13.26 8.37
C ALA A 63 3.42 14.27 9.12
N ASP A 64 2.82 15.22 8.40
CA ASP A 64 1.89 16.20 8.97
C ASP A 64 0.48 15.60 9.12
N PRO A 65 -0.05 15.44 10.36
CA PRO A 65 -1.39 14.90 10.60
C PRO A 65 -2.51 15.71 9.94
N GLU A 66 -2.34 17.03 9.76
CA GLU A 66 -3.36 17.85 9.10
C GLU A 66 -3.37 17.66 7.58
N ALA A 67 -2.20 17.46 6.98
CA ALA A 67 -2.13 17.08 5.56
C ALA A 67 -2.78 15.71 5.32
N VAL A 68 -2.49 14.72 6.16
CA VAL A 68 -3.13 13.39 6.12
C VAL A 68 -4.64 13.49 6.34
N ALA A 69 -5.08 14.32 7.31
CA ALA A 69 -6.50 14.56 7.58
C ALA A 69 -7.22 15.26 6.42
N ARG A 70 -6.53 16.17 5.71
CA ARG A 70 -7.07 16.79 4.50
C ARG A 70 -7.31 15.76 3.39
N VAL A 71 -6.34 14.88 3.15
CA VAL A 71 -6.50 13.76 2.19
C VAL A 71 -7.72 12.94 2.55
N ALA A 72 -7.85 12.51 3.81
CA ALA A 72 -8.99 11.70 4.27
C ALA A 72 -10.34 12.39 4.05
N ARG A 73 -10.46 13.68 4.43
CA ARG A 73 -11.72 14.43 4.31
C ARG A 73 -12.14 14.66 2.86
N GLU A 74 -11.18 15.02 2.00
CA GLU A 74 -11.48 15.53 0.67
C GLU A 74 -11.51 14.43 -0.38
N THR A 75 -10.83 13.28 -0.16
CA THR A 75 -10.90 12.14 -1.09
C THR A 75 -11.87 11.04 -0.64
N ARG A 76 -12.20 10.95 0.64
CA ARG A 76 -13.08 9.92 1.24
C ARG A 76 -12.75 8.52 0.70
N PRO A 77 -11.54 8.02 0.93
CA PRO A 77 -11.11 6.73 0.43
C PRO A 77 -11.82 5.60 1.18
N ASP A 78 -11.85 4.41 0.59
CA ASP A 78 -12.29 3.20 1.29
C ASP A 78 -11.21 2.68 2.26
N ILE A 79 -9.96 3.06 2.04
CA ILE A 79 -8.81 2.79 2.93
C ILE A 79 -7.83 3.96 2.79
N LEU A 80 -7.36 4.49 3.92
CA LEU A 80 -6.25 5.44 3.95
C LEU A 80 -4.97 4.71 4.33
N GLN A 81 -3.97 4.75 3.46
CA GLN A 81 -2.62 4.25 3.79
C GLN A 81 -1.74 5.39 4.26
N ILE A 82 -1.08 5.20 5.40
CA ILE A 82 -0.09 6.11 5.97
C ILE A 82 1.29 5.44 5.86
N GLN A 83 2.19 6.06 5.08
CA GLN A 83 3.55 5.54 4.84
C GLN A 83 4.66 6.50 5.29
N ALA A 84 4.35 7.51 6.09
CA ALA A 84 5.37 8.28 6.79
C ALA A 84 6.22 7.37 7.69
N ALA A 85 7.47 7.74 7.97
CA ALA A 85 8.32 6.99 8.88
C ALA A 85 7.65 6.79 10.24
N ILE A 86 8.00 5.72 10.94
CA ILE A 86 7.34 5.37 12.23
C ILE A 86 7.59 6.44 13.28
N GLU A 87 8.77 7.04 13.24
CA GLU A 87 9.17 8.12 14.13
C GLU A 87 8.41 9.43 13.87
N ASP A 88 8.10 9.69 12.60
CA ASP A 88 7.46 10.92 12.14
C ASP A 88 5.92 10.84 12.23
N PHE A 89 5.33 9.64 12.17
CA PHE A 89 3.90 9.40 12.34
C PHE A 89 3.67 8.17 13.24
N SER A 90 3.71 8.40 14.56
CA SER A 90 3.72 7.36 15.58
C SER A 90 2.39 6.62 15.74
N VAL A 91 2.41 5.56 16.57
CA VAL A 91 1.20 4.84 17.02
C VAL A 91 0.21 5.78 17.71
N ALA A 92 0.71 6.72 18.54
CA ALA A 92 -0.15 7.68 19.23
C ALA A 92 -0.85 8.63 18.24
N MET A 93 -0.13 9.10 17.21
CA MET A 93 -0.68 9.95 16.16
C MET A 93 -1.70 9.17 15.31
N THR A 94 -1.42 7.90 14.98
CA THR A 94 -2.35 7.03 14.27
C THR A 94 -3.63 6.80 15.08
N ARG A 95 -3.51 6.64 16.40
CA ARG A 95 -4.66 6.51 17.31
C ARG A 95 -5.50 7.79 17.36
N ALA A 96 -4.87 8.94 17.45
CA ALA A 96 -5.55 10.24 17.41
C ALA A 96 -6.26 10.44 16.05
N PHE A 97 -5.61 10.05 14.96
CA PHE A 97 -6.22 10.07 13.62
C PHE A 97 -7.45 9.15 13.55
N ARG A 98 -7.36 7.91 14.03
CA ARG A 98 -8.51 6.98 14.10
C ARG A 98 -9.69 7.59 14.86
N SER A 99 -9.44 8.22 16.01
CA SER A 99 -10.51 8.87 16.79
C SER A 99 -11.20 9.99 16.03
N ARG A 100 -10.48 10.68 15.15
CA ARG A 100 -11.00 11.77 14.31
C ARG A 100 -11.74 11.26 13.06
N PHE A 101 -11.36 10.08 12.54
CA PHE A 101 -11.92 9.47 11.33
C PHE A 101 -12.27 7.99 11.58
N PRO A 102 -13.27 7.71 12.43
CA PRO A 102 -13.58 6.33 12.85
C PRO A 102 -14.09 5.45 11.69
N ASP A 103 -14.69 6.06 10.67
CA ASP A 103 -15.28 5.36 9.53
C ASP A 103 -14.30 5.09 8.37
N ILE A 104 -13.06 5.59 8.46
CA ILE A 104 -12.04 5.37 7.43
C ILE A 104 -11.04 4.31 7.90
N PRO A 105 -11.04 3.11 7.32
CA PRO A 105 -10.04 2.08 7.59
C PRO A 105 -8.61 2.60 7.35
N ILE A 106 -7.71 2.31 8.28
CA ILE A 106 -6.31 2.72 8.23
C ILE A 106 -5.44 1.53 7.83
N MET A 107 -4.63 1.68 6.80
CA MET A 107 -3.53 0.80 6.47
C MET A 107 -2.22 1.47 6.90
N ARG A 108 -1.49 0.85 7.84
CA ARG A 108 -0.21 1.37 8.29
C ARG A 108 0.94 0.63 7.61
N ALA A 109 1.79 1.34 6.90
CA ALA A 109 3.00 0.76 6.35
C ALA A 109 4.04 0.56 7.46
N ILE A 110 4.68 -0.63 7.45
CA ILE A 110 5.72 -1.05 8.39
C ILE A 110 6.99 -1.34 7.59
N PRO A 111 8.08 -0.63 7.86
CA PRO A 111 9.38 -0.95 7.26
C PRO A 111 9.90 -2.27 7.82
N VAL A 112 10.20 -3.23 6.94
CA VAL A 112 10.81 -4.50 7.35
C VAL A 112 12.31 -4.36 7.26
N ILE A 113 12.96 -4.19 8.43
CA ILE A 113 14.41 -3.94 8.55
C ILE A 113 15.08 -5.14 9.22
N ASP A 114 14.62 -5.49 10.41
CA ASP A 114 15.15 -6.53 11.27
C ASP A 114 14.04 -7.10 12.19
N GLU A 115 14.42 -7.89 13.18
CA GLU A 115 13.54 -8.53 14.16
C GLU A 115 12.68 -7.51 14.94
N ALA A 116 13.17 -6.29 15.17
CA ALA A 116 12.41 -5.26 15.90
C ALA A 116 11.16 -4.83 15.12
N SER A 117 11.12 -5.03 13.79
CA SER A 117 9.95 -4.74 12.96
C SER A 117 8.71 -5.54 13.40
N ILE A 118 8.89 -6.68 14.09
CA ILE A 118 7.79 -7.50 14.63
C ILE A 118 7.07 -6.74 15.75
N GLU A 119 7.82 -6.17 16.69
CA GLU A 119 7.22 -5.40 17.80
C GLU A 119 6.61 -4.08 17.30
N VAL A 120 7.24 -3.46 16.30
CA VAL A 120 6.64 -2.30 15.63
C VAL A 120 5.28 -2.67 15.03
N ALA A 121 5.19 -3.76 14.28
CA ALA A 121 3.94 -4.25 13.70
C ALA A 121 2.86 -4.52 14.77
N ARG A 122 3.24 -5.21 15.87
CA ARG A 122 2.34 -5.51 17.00
C ARG A 122 1.78 -4.26 17.67
N SER A 123 2.58 -3.19 17.75
CA SER A 123 2.16 -1.93 18.39
C SER A 123 0.99 -1.23 17.69
N TYR A 124 0.73 -1.57 16.41
CA TYR A 124 -0.38 -1.02 15.63
C TYR A 124 -1.67 -1.85 15.73
N GLN A 125 -1.68 -3.01 16.41
CA GLN A 125 -2.91 -3.76 16.67
C GLN A 125 -3.92 -2.93 17.47
N GLY A 126 -5.18 -2.94 17.05
CA GLY A 126 -6.24 -2.10 17.61
C GLY A 126 -6.17 -0.61 17.24
N VAL A 127 -5.20 -0.23 16.42
CA VAL A 127 -5.04 1.16 15.91
C VAL A 127 -5.16 1.23 14.41
N ALA A 128 -4.60 0.25 13.68
CA ALA A 128 -4.75 0.07 12.24
C ALA A 128 -5.68 -1.11 11.91
N ASP A 129 -6.29 -1.09 10.71
CA ASP A 129 -7.12 -2.17 10.19
C ASP A 129 -6.35 -3.11 9.27
N PHE A 130 -5.25 -2.61 8.69
CA PHE A 130 -4.33 -3.35 7.85
C PHE A 130 -2.89 -2.94 8.17
N LEU A 131 -1.95 -3.87 8.01
CA LEU A 131 -0.54 -3.54 7.87
C LEU A 131 -0.11 -3.77 6.42
N LEU A 132 0.77 -2.89 5.93
CA LEU A 132 1.49 -3.11 4.68
C LEU A 132 2.97 -3.24 5.00
N LEU A 133 3.59 -4.37 4.64
CA LEU A 133 5.02 -4.60 4.85
C LEU A 133 5.79 -4.21 3.61
N ASP A 134 6.73 -3.29 3.75
CA ASP A 134 7.52 -2.81 2.61
C ASP A 134 9.02 -2.72 2.95
N SER A 135 9.84 -2.62 1.91
CA SER A 135 11.28 -2.50 2.01
C SER A 135 11.68 -1.12 2.49
N TYR A 136 12.78 -1.04 3.22
CA TYR A 136 13.37 0.20 3.69
C TYR A 136 14.86 0.26 3.33
N ASP A 137 15.34 1.44 2.98
CA ASP A 137 16.76 1.70 2.77
C ASP A 137 17.26 2.69 3.83
N PRO A 138 18.03 2.22 4.83
CA PRO A 138 18.51 3.09 5.90
C PRO A 138 19.53 4.14 5.41
N SER A 139 20.23 3.87 4.29
CA SER A 139 21.22 4.79 3.74
C SER A 139 20.60 6.05 3.12
N THR A 140 19.45 5.91 2.50
CA THR A 140 18.69 7.00 1.88
C THR A 140 17.46 7.39 2.69
N ARG A 141 17.12 6.66 3.75
CA ARG A 141 15.88 6.75 4.51
C ARG A 141 14.63 6.59 3.65
N GLN A 142 14.77 5.93 2.49
CA GLN A 142 13.65 5.70 1.59
C GLN A 142 12.81 4.51 2.08
N PHE A 143 11.51 4.75 2.24
CA PHE A 143 10.53 3.75 2.64
C PHE A 143 9.62 3.40 1.46
N GLY A 144 9.73 2.17 0.99
CA GLY A 144 8.99 1.65 -0.16
C GLY A 144 9.52 2.09 -1.52
N ALA A 145 8.88 1.60 -2.58
CA ALA A 145 9.21 1.88 -3.99
C ALA A 145 10.66 1.55 -4.40
N LEU A 146 11.39 0.74 -3.63
CA LEU A 146 12.79 0.36 -3.88
C LEU A 146 12.92 -0.68 -5.00
N GLY A 147 11.84 -1.35 -5.40
CA GLY A 147 11.85 -2.41 -6.40
C GLY A 147 12.62 -3.67 -5.99
N ARG A 148 12.97 -3.81 -4.71
CA ARG A 148 13.68 -4.95 -4.11
C ARG A 148 12.91 -5.55 -2.94
N ALA A 149 13.02 -6.88 -2.76
CA ALA A 149 12.44 -7.57 -1.63
C ALA A 149 13.23 -7.32 -0.34
N HIS A 150 12.55 -7.44 0.79
CA HIS A 150 13.11 -7.51 2.13
C HIS A 150 13.12 -8.98 2.64
N ASP A 151 13.52 -9.21 3.88
CA ASP A 151 13.55 -10.56 4.45
C ASP A 151 12.13 -11.09 4.72
N TRP A 152 11.71 -12.07 3.91
CA TRP A 152 10.39 -12.71 4.04
C TRP A 152 10.24 -13.57 5.30
N ASN A 153 11.34 -13.99 5.96
CA ASN A 153 11.24 -14.70 7.24
C ASN A 153 10.73 -13.75 8.34
N ILE A 154 11.20 -12.50 8.33
CA ILE A 154 10.69 -11.48 9.26
C ILE A 154 9.23 -11.18 8.95
N SER A 155 8.87 -11.01 7.67
CA SER A 155 7.49 -10.78 7.24
C SER A 155 6.56 -11.93 7.65
N ARG A 156 7.02 -13.19 7.51
CA ARG A 156 6.28 -14.35 7.97
C ARG A 156 6.03 -14.29 9.48
N ARG A 157 7.05 -13.96 10.26
CA ARG A 157 6.90 -13.83 11.71
C ARG A 157 5.99 -12.67 12.11
N ILE A 158 5.98 -11.57 11.35
CA ILE A 158 4.99 -10.50 11.56
C ILE A 158 3.58 -11.07 11.35
N VAL A 159 3.32 -11.75 10.22
CA VAL A 159 2.01 -12.36 9.94
C VAL A 159 1.57 -13.32 11.05
N ASP A 160 2.49 -14.10 11.60
CA ASP A 160 2.18 -15.07 12.68
C ASP A 160 1.94 -14.40 14.05
N ASN A 161 2.28 -13.11 14.21
CA ASN A 161 2.23 -12.40 15.49
C ASN A 161 1.24 -11.22 15.52
N VAL A 162 0.45 -11.02 14.46
CA VAL A 162 -0.60 -9.99 14.41
C VAL A 162 -1.94 -10.60 14.00
N ASP A 163 -3.04 -10.05 14.53
CA ASP A 163 -4.41 -10.52 14.23
C ASP A 163 -5.06 -9.71 13.09
N ILE A 164 -4.44 -8.62 12.63
CA ILE A 164 -4.94 -7.79 11.55
C ILE A 164 -4.37 -8.21 10.19
N PRO A 165 -5.13 -8.04 9.08
CA PRO A 165 -4.69 -8.44 7.75
C PRO A 165 -3.39 -7.74 7.34
N VAL A 166 -2.46 -8.53 6.80
CA VAL A 166 -1.15 -8.05 6.31
C VAL A 166 -1.12 -8.09 4.79
N ILE A 167 -0.76 -6.97 4.17
CA ILE A 167 -0.46 -6.84 2.74
C ILE A 167 1.05 -6.85 2.57
N LEU A 168 1.57 -7.77 1.77
CA LEU A 168 3.00 -7.84 1.48
C LEU A 168 3.34 -7.02 0.25
N ALA A 169 4.24 -6.07 0.42
CA ALA A 169 4.84 -5.25 -0.64
C ALA A 169 6.36 -5.53 -0.77
N GLY A 170 7.10 -4.62 -1.38
CA GLY A 170 8.56 -4.70 -1.51
C GLY A 170 9.00 -5.52 -2.72
N GLY A 171 9.09 -4.89 -3.90
CA GLY A 171 9.66 -5.44 -5.12
C GLY A 171 8.95 -6.68 -5.67
N LEU A 172 7.66 -6.85 -5.39
CA LEU A 172 6.89 -7.98 -5.91
C LEU A 172 6.49 -7.76 -7.37
N GLY A 173 6.76 -8.77 -8.18
CA GLY A 173 6.38 -8.87 -9.58
C GLY A 173 5.85 -10.28 -9.89
N SER A 174 5.49 -10.53 -11.16
CA SER A 174 4.98 -11.85 -11.59
C SER A 174 6.01 -12.97 -11.35
N GLU A 175 7.29 -12.62 -11.37
CA GLU A 175 8.42 -13.55 -11.23
C GLU A 175 8.62 -14.09 -9.81
N ASN A 176 8.15 -13.37 -8.78
CA ASN A 176 8.45 -13.73 -7.40
C ASN A 176 7.22 -13.76 -6.47
N VAL A 177 6.07 -13.24 -6.87
CA VAL A 177 4.89 -13.12 -6.00
C VAL A 177 4.39 -14.47 -5.50
N ALA A 178 4.45 -15.53 -6.31
CA ALA A 178 4.04 -16.87 -5.89
C ALA A 178 4.92 -17.40 -4.74
N ALA A 179 6.24 -17.26 -4.86
CA ALA A 179 7.18 -17.65 -3.80
C ALA A 179 6.97 -16.82 -2.53
N ALA A 180 6.73 -15.51 -2.68
CA ALA A 180 6.42 -14.60 -1.57
C ALA A 180 5.15 -15.02 -0.80
N ILE A 181 4.07 -15.35 -1.52
CA ILE A 181 2.80 -15.81 -0.92
C ILE A 181 3.02 -17.11 -0.13
N ILE A 182 3.74 -18.08 -0.69
CA ILE A 182 4.02 -19.36 -0.02
C ILE A 182 4.85 -19.14 1.25
N ALA A 183 5.88 -18.30 1.16
CA ALA A 183 6.79 -18.04 2.28
C ALA A 183 6.09 -17.25 3.40
N VAL A 184 5.38 -16.16 3.07
CA VAL A 184 4.86 -15.20 4.05
C VAL A 184 3.43 -15.51 4.47
N ARG A 185 2.60 -16.07 3.58
CA ARG A 185 1.15 -16.30 3.77
C ARG A 185 0.40 -15.01 4.16
N PRO A 186 0.55 -13.93 3.42
CA PRO A 186 -0.13 -12.66 3.71
C PRO A 186 -1.62 -12.74 3.34
N ALA A 187 -2.43 -11.80 3.82
CA ALA A 187 -3.82 -11.61 3.39
C ALA A 187 -3.91 -11.07 1.96
N GLY A 188 -2.90 -10.30 1.53
CA GLY A 188 -2.81 -9.73 0.20
C GLY A 188 -1.38 -9.40 -0.22
N VAL A 189 -1.24 -9.05 -1.50
CA VAL A 189 0.04 -8.64 -2.10
C VAL A 189 -0.12 -7.30 -2.81
N ASP A 190 0.96 -6.51 -2.80
CA ASP A 190 1.03 -5.21 -3.43
C ASP A 190 2.18 -5.14 -4.44
N SER A 191 1.96 -4.41 -5.53
CA SER A 191 3.00 -4.09 -6.49
C SER A 191 2.90 -2.66 -7.00
N LYS A 192 4.07 -2.01 -7.10
CA LYS A 192 4.23 -0.69 -7.71
C LYS A 192 5.24 -0.75 -8.85
N THR A 193 6.52 -0.76 -8.53
CA THR A 193 7.62 -0.61 -9.48
C THR A 193 7.68 -1.72 -10.55
N LYS A 194 7.40 -2.96 -10.15
CA LYS A 194 7.46 -4.12 -11.06
C LYS A 194 6.28 -4.18 -12.05
N THR A 195 5.24 -3.40 -11.80
CA THR A 195 4.07 -3.30 -12.69
C THR A 195 4.02 -1.99 -13.46
N ASP A 196 5.04 -1.12 -13.30
CA ASP A 196 5.16 0.12 -14.06
C ASP A 196 5.64 -0.13 -15.50
N ARG A 197 5.28 0.79 -16.40
CA ARG A 197 5.90 0.92 -17.73
C ARG A 197 7.37 1.28 -17.57
N ALA A 198 8.16 0.95 -18.58
CA ALA A 198 9.60 1.22 -18.56
C ALA A 198 9.93 2.73 -18.46
N ASP A 199 9.06 3.58 -19.00
CA ASP A 199 9.17 5.04 -18.91
C ASP A 199 8.67 5.64 -17.58
N GLY A 200 8.13 4.82 -16.69
CA GLY A 200 7.60 5.24 -15.39
C GLY A 200 6.30 6.07 -15.44
N THR A 201 5.67 6.24 -16.61
CA THR A 201 4.51 7.14 -16.76
C THR A 201 3.18 6.55 -16.32
N GLY A 202 3.12 5.26 -16.00
CA GLY A 202 1.89 4.57 -15.58
C GLY A 202 2.08 3.06 -15.49
N LYS A 203 0.97 2.33 -15.45
CA LYS A 203 0.98 0.87 -15.31
C LYS A 203 1.09 0.16 -16.66
N ASP A 204 1.93 -0.87 -16.70
CA ASP A 204 1.95 -1.85 -17.78
C ASP A 204 0.88 -2.91 -17.52
N LEU A 205 -0.18 -2.87 -18.30
CA LEU A 205 -1.34 -3.76 -18.11
C LEU A 205 -1.00 -5.24 -18.35
N ALA A 206 0.03 -5.54 -19.15
CA ALA A 206 0.48 -6.92 -19.35
C ALA A 206 1.17 -7.43 -18.08
N LYS A 207 2.09 -6.66 -17.52
CA LYS A 207 2.75 -6.99 -16.23
C LYS A 207 1.76 -7.11 -15.08
N VAL A 208 0.76 -6.21 -15.01
CA VAL A 208 -0.30 -6.31 -14.00
C VAL A 208 -1.10 -7.60 -14.16
N ARG A 209 -1.49 -7.97 -15.39
CA ARG A 209 -2.21 -9.23 -15.65
C ARG A 209 -1.41 -10.45 -15.21
N GLU A 210 -0.11 -10.49 -15.53
CA GLU A 210 0.79 -11.57 -15.10
C GLU A 210 0.89 -11.63 -13.58
N PHE A 211 1.06 -10.49 -12.91
CA PHE A 211 1.13 -10.40 -11.45
C PHE A 211 -0.16 -10.91 -10.78
N VAL A 212 -1.33 -10.43 -11.24
CA VAL A 212 -2.65 -10.86 -10.73
C VAL A 212 -2.83 -12.35 -10.93
N THR A 213 -2.48 -12.87 -12.13
CA THR A 213 -2.60 -14.30 -12.44
C THR A 213 -1.73 -15.14 -11.52
N ALA A 214 -0.45 -14.79 -11.36
CA ALA A 214 0.47 -15.50 -10.47
C ALA A 214 -0.01 -15.49 -9.01
N ALA A 215 -0.47 -14.33 -8.52
CA ALA A 215 -0.99 -14.19 -7.17
C ALA A 215 -2.27 -15.01 -6.92
N ARG A 216 -3.17 -15.11 -7.89
CA ARG A 216 -4.45 -15.83 -7.77
C ARG A 216 -4.32 -17.35 -7.87
N LEU A 217 -3.37 -17.84 -8.65
CA LEU A 217 -3.11 -19.27 -8.79
C LEU A 217 -2.37 -19.89 -7.61
N THR A 218 -1.72 -19.06 -6.78
CA THR A 218 -1.01 -19.50 -5.58
C THR A 218 -2.00 -19.68 -4.42
N ARG A 219 -2.02 -20.88 -3.82
CA ARG A 219 -2.88 -21.27 -2.69
C ARG A 219 -2.05 -21.60 -1.46
#